data_c917efb2919e03f53273c3c7dc838485
#
_entry.id   c917efb2919e03f53273c3c7dc838485
#
_cell.length_a   1.000
_cell.length_b   1.000
_cell.length_c   1.000
_cell.angle_alpha   90.00
_cell.angle_beta   90.00
_cell.angle_gamma   90.00
#
_symmetry.space_group_name_H-M   'P 1'
#
loop_
_entity.id
_entity.type
_entity.pdbx_description
1 polymer ?
#
loop_
_entity_poly.entity_id
_entity_poly.type
_entity_poly.pdbx_seq_one_letter_code
_entity_poly.pdbx_strand_id
1 'polypeptide(L)'
;MNIQKPIQIFSNVNDNIGVNVVKSPVKLTILEMLRDTEMEFDEIVNNTGKSKSTVSVHLKDLRESGIISYRVNPNDNRKKIFYINSKYLGSVNISEPKEIEQTQSDYIIKNIIENDEEFSTLLFHTLKSMLKQEGVNIDPILQATGNSIGKSIFDILYDDDLDVFMQNIADYWQRKGLGRMTFKVGQIIKITT
;
A
#
# COMPACT_ATOMS: atom_id res chain seq x y z
N MET A 1 -17.72 -6.26 21.27
CA MET A 1 -16.54 -6.89 20.62
C MET A 1 -15.47 -5.83 20.47
N ASN A 2 -14.33 -5.97 21.13
CA ASN A 2 -13.17 -5.10 20.88
C ASN A 2 -12.56 -5.50 19.55
N ILE A 3 -12.87 -4.76 18.49
CA ILE A 3 -12.21 -4.95 17.20
C ILE A 3 -10.77 -4.43 17.38
N GLN A 4 -9.84 -5.36 17.50
CA GLN A 4 -8.42 -5.02 17.59
C GLN A 4 -7.97 -4.45 16.23
N LYS A 5 -7.49 -3.20 16.22
CA LYS A 5 -6.98 -2.59 14.99
C LYS A 5 -5.77 -3.38 14.47
N PRO A 6 -5.65 -3.56 13.14
CA PRO A 6 -4.51 -4.26 12.56
C PRO A 6 -3.19 -3.56 12.87
N ILE A 7 -2.14 -4.34 13.08
CA ILE A 7 -0.78 -3.80 13.19
C ILE A 7 -0.40 -3.17 11.84
N GLN A 8 0.16 -1.95 11.86
CA GLN A 8 0.61 -1.27 10.66
C GLN A 8 2.15 -1.29 10.55
N ILE A 9 2.64 -1.40 9.33
CA ILE A 9 4.06 -1.50 8.98
C ILE A 9 4.44 -0.32 8.10
N PHE A 10 5.48 0.41 8.49
CA PHE A 10 6.02 1.57 7.76
C PHE A 10 7.50 1.39 7.47
N SER A 11 7.97 1.90 6.31
CA SER A 11 9.40 1.98 6.02
C SER A 11 10.08 3.07 6.85
N ASN A 12 11.36 2.89 7.15
CA ASN A 12 12.20 4.01 7.58
C ASN A 12 12.53 4.91 6.36
N VAL A 13 12.46 6.23 6.56
CA VAL A 13 12.78 7.21 5.49
C VAL A 13 14.23 7.67 5.58
N ASN A 14 14.86 7.55 6.74
CA ASN A 14 16.26 7.90 6.94
C ASN A 14 17.15 6.71 6.59
N ASP A 15 18.40 6.97 6.17
CA ASP A 15 19.44 6.08 5.61
C ASP A 15 19.61 4.67 6.23
N ASN A 16 18.84 4.33 7.23
CA ASN A 16 18.78 3.00 7.82
C ASN A 16 17.70 2.16 7.14
N ILE A 17 18.11 1.14 6.42
CA ILE A 17 17.21 0.09 5.93
C ILE A 17 16.49 -0.53 7.13
N GLY A 18 15.16 -0.40 7.18
CA GLY A 18 14.37 -0.94 8.28
C GLY A 18 12.88 -0.65 8.14
N VAL A 19 12.13 -1.29 9.02
CA VAL A 19 10.69 -1.11 9.12
C VAL A 19 10.27 -0.78 10.55
N ASN A 20 9.26 0.06 10.68
CA ASN A 20 8.60 0.37 11.94
C ASN A 20 7.27 -0.38 12.03
N VAL A 21 7.02 -1.00 13.16
CA VAL A 21 5.79 -1.74 13.44
C VAL A 21 4.99 -0.99 14.50
N VAL A 22 3.77 -0.59 14.16
CA VAL A 22 2.87 0.17 15.05
C VAL A 22 1.73 -0.72 15.52
N LYS A 23 1.65 -0.94 16.84
CA LYS A 23 0.62 -1.76 17.52
C LYS A 23 -0.33 -0.95 18.37
N SER A 24 0.09 0.23 18.85
CA SER A 24 -0.71 1.05 19.78
C SER A 24 -1.98 1.56 19.11
N PRO A 25 -3.18 1.28 19.66
CA PRO A 25 -4.44 1.74 19.08
C PRO A 25 -4.52 3.25 18.88
N VAL A 26 -3.96 4.02 19.81
CA VAL A 26 -3.95 5.50 19.71
C VAL A 26 -3.03 5.96 18.57
N LYS A 27 -1.82 5.36 18.43
CA LYS A 27 -0.93 5.66 17.31
C LYS A 27 -1.57 5.28 15.98
N LEU A 28 -2.24 4.13 15.90
CA LEU A 28 -2.96 3.69 14.70
C LEU A 28 -4.06 4.68 14.31
N THR A 29 -4.84 5.16 15.29
CA THR A 29 -5.87 6.19 15.02
C THR A 29 -5.25 7.49 14.50
N ILE A 30 -4.15 7.96 15.09
CA ILE A 30 -3.44 9.15 14.62
C ILE A 30 -2.95 8.97 13.18
N LEU A 31 -2.35 7.82 12.87
CA LEU A 31 -1.84 7.53 11.53
C LEU A 31 -2.94 7.40 10.47
N GLU A 32 -4.09 6.83 10.83
CA GLU A 32 -5.27 6.79 9.95
C GLU A 32 -5.71 8.21 9.55
N MET A 33 -5.83 9.12 10.52
CA MET A 33 -6.21 10.51 10.25
C MET A 33 -5.16 11.24 9.41
N LEU A 34 -3.87 11.09 9.74
CA LEU A 34 -2.78 11.74 9.01
C LEU A 34 -2.55 11.16 7.59
N ARG A 35 -3.12 10.01 7.27
CA ARG A 35 -3.09 9.46 5.92
C ARG A 35 -3.98 10.23 4.96
N ASP A 36 -5.10 10.71 5.47
CA ASP A 36 -6.10 11.42 4.66
C ASP A 36 -5.77 12.91 4.55
N THR A 37 -5.25 13.51 5.62
CA THR A 37 -4.92 14.94 5.65
C THR A 37 -3.88 15.27 6.71
N GLU A 38 -3.08 16.32 6.45
CA GLU A 38 -2.19 16.90 7.46
C GLU A 38 -3.01 17.63 8.52
N MET A 39 -2.62 17.57 9.80
CA MET A 39 -3.39 18.12 10.91
C MET A 39 -2.55 18.89 11.91
N GLU A 40 -3.14 19.92 12.53
CA GLU A 40 -2.59 20.59 13.70
C GLU A 40 -2.75 19.72 14.97
N PHE A 41 -1.95 20.03 15.99
CA PHE A 41 -1.96 19.31 17.27
C PHE A 41 -3.35 19.29 17.91
N ASP A 42 -4.04 20.42 17.98
CA ASP A 42 -5.36 20.51 18.63
C ASP A 42 -6.44 19.76 17.84
N GLU A 43 -6.33 19.66 16.52
CA GLU A 43 -7.22 18.85 15.69
C GLU A 43 -7.03 17.37 15.98
N ILE A 44 -5.77 16.89 16.08
CA ILE A 44 -5.46 15.51 16.45
C ILE A 44 -6.00 15.18 17.84
N VAL A 45 -5.84 16.08 18.81
CA VAL A 45 -6.39 15.92 20.17
C VAL A 45 -7.89 15.77 20.14
N ASN A 46 -8.59 16.67 19.44
CA ASN A 46 -10.05 16.66 19.36
C ASN A 46 -10.56 15.39 18.69
N ASN A 47 -9.94 14.98 17.57
CA ASN A 47 -10.39 13.82 16.80
C ASN A 47 -10.07 12.48 17.47
N THR A 48 -8.99 12.41 18.26
CA THR A 48 -8.67 11.20 19.04
C THR A 48 -9.49 11.04 20.31
N GLY A 49 -10.06 12.14 20.81
CA GLY A 49 -10.73 12.18 22.11
C GLY A 49 -9.81 11.86 23.30
N LYS A 50 -8.49 11.96 23.13
CA LYS A 50 -7.49 11.71 24.17
C LYS A 50 -6.98 13.01 24.78
N SER A 51 -6.37 12.91 25.98
CA SER A 51 -5.76 14.07 26.62
C SER A 51 -4.59 14.62 25.79
N LYS A 52 -4.34 15.93 25.88
CA LYS A 52 -3.19 16.58 25.22
C LYS A 52 -1.86 15.92 25.59
N SER A 53 -1.67 15.51 26.84
CA SER A 53 -0.47 14.80 27.28
C SER A 53 -0.30 13.45 26.60
N THR A 54 -1.37 12.66 26.49
CA THR A 54 -1.36 11.36 25.80
C THR A 54 -1.01 11.52 24.33
N VAL A 55 -1.67 12.44 23.64
CA VAL A 55 -1.42 12.69 22.20
C VAL A 55 0.01 13.17 21.98
N SER A 56 0.50 14.08 22.84
CA SER A 56 1.88 14.60 22.77
C SER A 56 2.94 13.50 22.86
N VAL A 57 2.76 12.54 23.79
CA VAL A 57 3.67 11.39 23.92
C VAL A 57 3.65 10.54 22.66
N HIS A 58 2.47 10.19 22.14
CA HIS A 58 2.37 9.37 20.93
C HIS A 58 2.90 10.04 19.67
N LEU A 59 2.68 11.35 19.50
CA LEU A 59 3.26 12.11 18.41
C LEU A 59 4.78 12.21 18.50
N LYS A 60 5.32 12.36 19.74
CA LYS A 60 6.75 12.33 19.97
C LYS A 60 7.35 10.99 19.55
N ASP A 61 6.78 9.88 20.01
CA ASP A 61 7.26 8.53 19.68
C ASP A 61 7.19 8.25 18.15
N LEU A 62 6.09 8.63 17.50
CA LEU A 62 5.93 8.45 16.04
C LEU A 62 6.94 9.29 15.26
N ARG A 63 7.30 10.46 15.76
CA ARG A 63 8.33 11.31 15.15
C ARG A 63 9.73 10.74 15.37
N GLU A 64 10.05 10.29 16.58
CA GLU A 64 11.35 9.68 16.91
C GLU A 64 11.59 8.40 16.12
N SER A 65 10.53 7.66 15.78
CA SER A 65 10.60 6.52 14.86
C SER A 65 10.62 6.91 13.38
N GLY A 66 10.56 8.21 13.03
CA GLY A 66 10.60 8.68 11.65
C GLY A 66 9.32 8.45 10.84
N ILE A 67 8.25 7.93 11.48
CA ILE A 67 6.98 7.65 10.77
C ILE A 67 6.27 8.93 10.39
N ILE A 68 6.26 9.93 11.30
CA ILE A 68 5.69 11.25 11.04
C ILE A 68 6.74 12.35 11.17
N SER A 69 6.43 13.50 10.58
CA SER A 69 7.16 14.74 10.81
C SER A 69 6.18 15.89 11.03
N TYR A 70 6.71 17.08 11.23
CA TYR A 70 5.90 18.28 11.30
C TYR A 70 6.59 19.46 10.61
N ARG A 71 5.81 20.42 10.17
CA ARG A 71 6.26 21.74 9.76
C ARG A 71 5.55 22.82 10.60
N VAL A 72 6.14 23.99 10.68
CA VAL A 72 5.50 25.14 11.33
C VAL A 72 4.36 25.65 10.47
N ASN A 73 3.22 25.99 11.08
CA ASN A 73 2.12 26.58 10.34
C ASN A 73 2.52 27.97 9.82
N PRO A 74 2.43 28.24 8.51
CA PRO A 74 2.81 29.55 7.93
C PRO A 74 2.02 30.74 8.50
N ASN A 75 0.81 30.49 8.97
CA ASN A 75 -0.09 31.51 9.49
C ASN A 75 0.02 31.72 11.02
N ASP A 76 0.63 30.78 11.75
CA ASP A 76 0.90 30.87 13.20
C ASP A 76 2.13 30.04 13.57
N ASN A 77 3.25 30.70 13.74
CA ASN A 77 4.55 30.07 14.04
C ASN A 77 4.58 29.27 15.35
N ARG A 78 3.57 29.39 16.21
CA ARG A 78 3.43 28.61 17.45
C ARG A 78 2.80 27.24 17.21
N LYS A 79 2.16 27.06 16.06
CA LYS A 79 1.45 25.84 15.69
C LYS A 79 2.28 24.95 14.77
N LYS A 80 2.09 23.65 14.93
CA LYS A 80 2.74 22.60 14.15
C LYS A 80 1.70 21.80 13.38
N ILE A 81 1.96 21.59 12.11
CA ILE A 81 1.16 20.75 11.21
C ILE A 81 1.91 19.42 11.05
N PHE A 82 1.29 18.35 11.47
CA PHE A 82 1.85 16.99 11.42
C PHE A 82 1.45 16.30 10.12
N TYR A 83 2.36 15.48 9.57
CA TYR A 83 2.16 14.70 8.36
C TYR A 83 2.94 13.39 8.40
N ILE A 84 2.53 12.41 7.59
CA ILE A 84 3.26 11.14 7.43
C ILE A 84 4.52 11.39 6.61
N ASN A 85 5.68 10.98 7.17
CA ASN A 85 7.00 11.13 6.57
C ASN A 85 7.60 9.77 6.14
N SER A 86 6.84 8.70 6.23
CA SER A 86 7.26 7.34 5.91
C SER A 86 6.31 6.69 4.90
N LYS A 87 6.77 5.63 4.26
CA LYS A 87 5.92 4.87 3.34
C LYS A 87 5.19 3.76 4.11
N TYR A 88 3.87 3.72 3.99
CA TYR A 88 3.06 2.61 4.47
C TYR A 88 3.32 1.37 3.61
N LEU A 89 3.73 0.28 4.23
CA LEU A 89 4.07 -0.98 3.56
C LEU A 89 2.94 -2.00 3.62
N GLY A 90 2.13 -1.99 4.68
CA GLY A 90 1.04 -2.92 4.85
C GLY A 90 0.56 -3.03 6.28
N SER A 91 -0.30 -4.00 6.54
CA SER A 91 -0.82 -4.31 7.87
C SER A 91 -0.93 -5.80 8.09
N VAL A 92 -0.96 -6.20 9.38
CA VAL A 92 -1.19 -7.56 9.82
C VAL A 92 -2.42 -7.58 10.72
N ASN A 93 -3.43 -8.33 10.35
CA ASN A 93 -4.59 -8.59 11.19
C ASN A 93 -4.24 -9.71 12.19
N ILE A 94 -4.19 -9.38 13.47
CA ILE A 94 -4.11 -10.39 14.54
C ILE A 94 -5.54 -10.83 14.85
N SER A 95 -6.21 -11.47 13.92
CA SER A 95 -7.37 -12.31 14.23
C SER A 95 -6.83 -13.71 14.53
N GLU A 96 -7.50 -14.44 15.44
CA GLU A 96 -7.17 -15.84 15.69
C GLU A 96 -6.95 -16.57 14.38
N PRO A 97 -5.94 -17.47 14.30
CA PRO A 97 -5.69 -18.22 13.08
C PRO A 97 -7.00 -18.90 12.68
N LYS A 98 -7.62 -18.41 11.60
CA LYS A 98 -8.68 -19.18 10.95
C LYS A 98 -8.02 -20.50 10.55
N GLU A 99 -8.65 -21.61 10.92
CA GLU A 99 -8.29 -22.90 10.34
C GLU A 99 -8.15 -22.68 8.84
N ILE A 100 -6.94 -22.81 8.37
CA ILE A 100 -6.58 -22.58 6.97
C ILE A 100 -7.41 -23.60 6.20
N GLU A 101 -8.32 -23.17 5.36
CA GLU A 101 -8.83 -24.02 4.30
C GLU A 101 -7.66 -24.34 3.36
N GLN A 102 -6.85 -25.30 3.78
CA GLN A 102 -5.74 -25.87 3.00
C GLN A 102 -6.20 -26.21 1.59
N THR A 103 -7.45 -26.64 1.46
CA THR A 103 -8.18 -26.90 0.22
C THR A 103 -8.18 -25.74 -0.79
N GLN A 104 -8.27 -24.48 -0.36
CA GLN A 104 -8.24 -23.34 -1.30
C GLN A 104 -6.84 -23.08 -1.86
N SER A 105 -5.82 -23.20 -1.00
CA SER A 105 -4.42 -23.01 -1.44
C SER A 105 -4.00 -24.11 -2.40
N ASP A 106 -4.31 -25.37 -2.07
CA ASP A 106 -4.03 -26.53 -2.90
C ASP A 106 -4.78 -26.48 -4.24
N TYR A 107 -6.02 -26.00 -4.24
CA TYR A 107 -6.81 -25.82 -5.46
C TYR A 107 -6.20 -24.75 -6.39
N ILE A 108 -5.76 -23.61 -5.85
CA ILE A 108 -5.10 -22.55 -6.64
C ILE A 108 -3.79 -23.06 -7.23
N ILE A 109 -2.95 -23.69 -6.40
CA ILE A 109 -1.66 -24.26 -6.83
C ILE A 109 -1.87 -25.32 -7.93
N LYS A 110 -2.83 -26.21 -7.74
CA LYS A 110 -3.14 -27.25 -8.71
C LYS A 110 -3.61 -26.69 -10.04
N ASN A 111 -4.52 -25.71 -10.03
CA ASN A 111 -4.98 -25.05 -11.25
C ASN A 111 -3.87 -24.33 -12.01
N ILE A 112 -2.93 -23.69 -11.31
CA ILE A 112 -1.81 -22.98 -11.93
C ILE A 112 -0.82 -23.99 -12.55
N ILE A 113 -0.56 -25.13 -11.87
CA ILE A 113 0.31 -26.19 -12.39
C ILE A 113 -0.31 -26.86 -13.64
N GLU A 114 -1.63 -27.08 -13.63
CA GLU A 114 -2.34 -27.73 -14.75
C GLU A 114 -2.46 -26.84 -15.99
N ASN A 115 -2.33 -25.50 -15.85
CA ASN A 115 -2.48 -24.54 -16.95
C ASN A 115 -1.16 -24.07 -17.59
N ASP A 116 -0.04 -24.74 -17.32
CA ASP A 116 1.28 -24.45 -17.93
C ASP A 116 1.77 -22.99 -17.75
N GLU A 117 1.39 -22.38 -16.60
CA GLU A 117 1.85 -21.04 -16.26
C GLU A 117 3.34 -21.01 -15.89
N GLU A 118 4.00 -19.88 -16.17
CA GLU A 118 5.40 -19.69 -15.79
C GLU A 118 5.59 -19.81 -14.27
N PHE A 119 6.67 -20.48 -13.85
CA PHE A 119 7.00 -20.70 -12.45
C PHE A 119 7.03 -19.39 -11.62
N SER A 120 7.42 -18.29 -12.22
CA SER A 120 7.39 -16.95 -11.60
C SER A 120 5.97 -16.53 -11.20
N THR A 121 5.00 -16.79 -12.05
CA THR A 121 3.57 -16.51 -11.81
C THR A 121 3.04 -17.40 -10.69
N LEU A 122 3.33 -18.69 -10.74
CA LEU A 122 2.98 -19.63 -9.68
C LEU A 122 3.54 -19.18 -8.33
N LEU A 123 4.84 -18.87 -8.27
CA LEU A 123 5.51 -18.44 -7.05
C LEU A 123 4.87 -17.17 -6.48
N PHE A 124 4.59 -16.18 -7.34
CA PHE A 124 3.99 -14.92 -6.93
C PHE A 124 2.57 -15.11 -6.36
N HIS A 125 1.73 -15.88 -7.03
CA HIS A 125 0.36 -16.16 -6.58
C HIS A 125 0.35 -16.95 -5.27
N THR A 126 1.22 -17.96 -5.16
CA THR A 126 1.36 -18.74 -3.92
C THR A 126 1.79 -17.89 -2.75
N LEU A 127 2.84 -17.06 -2.94
CA LEU A 127 3.33 -16.16 -1.90
C LEU A 127 2.26 -15.15 -1.47
N LYS A 128 1.57 -14.53 -2.43
CA LYS A 128 0.47 -13.59 -2.15
C LYS A 128 -0.67 -14.26 -1.38
N SER A 129 -1.05 -15.49 -1.77
CA SER A 129 -2.09 -16.25 -1.10
C SER A 129 -1.70 -16.59 0.34
N MET A 130 -0.49 -17.09 0.56
CA MET A 130 0.02 -17.41 1.91
C MET A 130 0.07 -16.17 2.80
N LEU A 131 0.59 -15.05 2.32
CA LEU A 131 0.61 -13.80 3.08
C LEU A 131 -0.79 -13.35 3.48
N LYS A 132 -1.76 -13.46 2.57
CA LYS A 132 -3.16 -13.13 2.85
C LYS A 132 -3.78 -14.06 3.89
N GLN A 133 -3.47 -15.36 3.87
CA GLN A 133 -3.91 -16.33 4.86
C GLN A 133 -3.37 -15.99 6.26
N GLU A 134 -2.11 -15.54 6.34
CA GLU A 134 -1.50 -15.07 7.59
C GLU A 134 -2.00 -13.67 8.02
N GLY A 135 -3.00 -13.13 7.36
CA GLY A 135 -3.58 -11.82 7.66
C GLY A 135 -2.69 -10.64 7.25
N VAL A 136 -1.65 -10.88 6.44
CA VAL A 136 -0.74 -9.84 5.97
C VAL A 136 -1.32 -9.18 4.73
N ASN A 137 -1.65 -7.89 4.83
CA ASN A 137 -2.06 -7.08 3.69
C ASN A 137 -0.85 -6.39 3.06
N ILE A 138 -0.47 -6.82 1.86
CA ILE A 138 0.63 -6.26 1.07
C ILE A 138 0.15 -5.41 -0.12
N ASP A 139 -1.15 -5.16 -0.25
CA ASP A 139 -1.70 -4.38 -1.37
C ASP A 139 -1.01 -3.01 -1.55
N PRO A 140 -0.63 -2.27 -0.50
CA PRO A 140 0.12 -1.01 -0.66
C PRO A 140 1.48 -1.20 -1.34
N ILE A 141 2.18 -2.30 -1.05
CA ILE A 141 3.46 -2.63 -1.71
C ILE A 141 3.21 -2.99 -3.18
N LEU A 142 2.19 -3.80 -3.45
CA LEU A 142 1.83 -4.20 -4.81
C LEU A 142 1.43 -2.99 -5.65
N GLN A 143 0.63 -2.08 -5.10
CA GLN A 143 0.25 -0.84 -5.77
C GLN A 143 1.47 0.05 -6.05
N ALA A 144 2.37 0.22 -5.07
CA ALA A 144 3.59 1.00 -5.27
C ALA A 144 4.51 0.38 -6.33
N THR A 145 4.61 -0.96 -6.36
CA THR A 145 5.36 -1.71 -7.37
C THR A 145 4.75 -1.51 -8.76
N GLY A 146 3.43 -1.68 -8.89
CA GLY A 146 2.70 -1.44 -10.12
C GLY A 146 2.90 -0.01 -10.66
N ASN A 147 2.81 0.99 -9.78
CA ASN A 147 3.05 2.39 -10.14
C ASN A 147 4.50 2.62 -10.61
N SER A 148 5.49 1.99 -9.97
CA SER A 148 6.89 2.11 -10.36
C SER A 148 7.14 1.47 -11.72
N ILE A 149 6.63 0.27 -11.95
CA ILE A 149 6.69 -0.43 -13.23
C ILE A 149 5.97 0.39 -14.32
N GLY A 150 4.75 0.87 -14.01
CA GLY A 150 3.96 1.68 -14.95
C GLY A 150 4.68 2.95 -15.39
N LYS A 151 5.35 3.66 -14.49
CA LYS A 151 6.18 4.83 -14.83
C LYS A 151 7.32 4.45 -15.76
N SER A 152 8.07 3.39 -15.44
CA SER A 152 9.19 2.95 -16.27
C SER A 152 8.74 2.49 -17.66
N ILE A 153 7.58 1.86 -17.75
CA ILE A 153 6.98 1.45 -19.02
C ILE A 153 6.51 2.68 -19.82
N PHE A 154 5.91 3.65 -19.14
CA PHE A 154 5.45 4.90 -19.77
C PHE A 154 6.61 5.61 -20.46
N ASP A 155 7.74 5.79 -19.79
CA ASP A 155 8.92 6.47 -20.35
C ASP A 155 9.46 5.78 -21.62
N ILE A 156 9.24 4.47 -21.77
CA ILE A 156 9.68 3.68 -22.92
C ILE A 156 8.68 3.70 -24.07
N LEU A 157 7.39 3.72 -23.74
CA LEU A 157 6.31 3.54 -24.73
C LEU A 157 5.65 4.85 -25.14
N TYR A 158 5.92 5.94 -24.44
CA TYR A 158 5.28 7.23 -24.67
C TYR A 158 5.48 7.72 -26.12
N ASP A 159 4.44 8.26 -26.68
CA ASP A 159 4.44 8.97 -27.95
C ASP A 159 3.47 10.16 -27.85
N ASP A 160 3.75 11.26 -28.53
CA ASP A 160 2.89 12.45 -28.54
C ASP A 160 1.57 12.17 -29.29
N ASP A 161 1.57 11.21 -30.22
CA ASP A 161 0.36 10.69 -30.86
C ASP A 161 -0.30 9.63 -29.95
N LEU A 162 -1.52 9.91 -29.53
CA LEU A 162 -2.26 9.03 -28.63
C LEU A 162 -2.51 7.64 -29.24
N ASP A 163 -2.77 7.56 -30.53
CA ASP A 163 -3.04 6.28 -31.21
C ASP A 163 -1.76 5.43 -31.26
N VAL A 164 -0.63 6.05 -31.57
CA VAL A 164 0.69 5.40 -31.54
C VAL A 164 1.04 4.94 -30.11
N PHE A 165 0.85 5.80 -29.13
CA PHE A 165 1.09 5.45 -27.72
C PHE A 165 0.24 4.25 -27.26
N MET A 166 -1.05 4.25 -27.59
CA MET A 166 -1.96 3.15 -27.24
C MET A 166 -1.57 1.85 -27.97
N GLN A 167 -1.12 1.94 -29.23
CA GLN A 167 -0.62 0.78 -29.96
C GLN A 167 0.66 0.23 -29.32
N ASN A 168 1.61 1.09 -28.94
CA ASN A 168 2.83 0.68 -28.24
C ASN A 168 2.51 -0.07 -26.94
N ILE A 169 1.51 0.40 -26.17
CA ILE A 169 1.05 -0.30 -24.96
C ILE A 169 0.47 -1.67 -25.31
N ALA A 170 -0.40 -1.77 -26.32
CA ALA A 170 -1.02 -3.03 -26.72
C ALA A 170 0.02 -4.06 -27.17
N ASP A 171 0.98 -3.64 -28.00
CA ASP A 171 2.07 -4.49 -28.48
C ASP A 171 3.00 -4.94 -27.34
N TYR A 172 3.31 -4.03 -26.40
CA TYR A 172 4.07 -4.38 -25.20
C TYR A 172 3.35 -5.43 -24.36
N TRP A 173 2.04 -5.24 -24.13
CA TRP A 173 1.20 -6.13 -23.33
C TRP A 173 1.17 -7.54 -23.93
N GLN A 174 0.96 -7.63 -25.26
CA GLN A 174 0.96 -8.90 -25.99
C GLN A 174 2.34 -9.59 -25.95
N ARG A 175 3.43 -8.85 -26.18
CA ARG A 175 4.81 -9.40 -26.15
C ARG A 175 5.20 -9.93 -24.78
N LYS A 176 4.62 -9.38 -23.70
CA LYS A 176 4.87 -9.82 -22.32
C LYS A 176 3.94 -10.94 -21.86
N GLY A 177 3.08 -11.46 -22.74
CA GLY A 177 2.15 -12.51 -22.38
C GLY A 177 1.05 -12.10 -21.39
N LEU A 178 0.81 -10.77 -21.23
CA LEU A 178 -0.16 -10.23 -20.29
C LEU A 178 -1.60 -10.23 -20.83
N GLY A 179 -1.82 -10.81 -22.02
CA GLY A 179 -3.11 -10.85 -22.70
C GLY A 179 -3.15 -9.95 -23.92
N ARG A 180 -4.34 -9.81 -24.52
CA ARG A 180 -4.58 -8.94 -25.67
C ARG A 180 -5.35 -7.70 -25.25
N MET A 181 -4.83 -6.52 -25.58
CA MET A 181 -5.49 -5.25 -25.35
C MET A 181 -6.05 -4.73 -26.69
N THR A 182 -7.33 -4.34 -26.68
CA THR A 182 -7.97 -3.66 -27.80
C THR A 182 -8.56 -2.35 -27.33
N PHE A 183 -8.33 -1.27 -28.06
CA PHE A 183 -8.90 0.04 -27.77
C PHE A 183 -9.57 0.61 -29.03
N LYS A 184 -10.56 1.46 -28.80
CA LYS A 184 -11.15 2.31 -29.86
C LYS A 184 -11.13 3.73 -29.32
N VAL A 185 -10.70 4.66 -30.12
CA VAL A 185 -10.74 6.09 -29.81
C VAL A 185 -12.16 6.48 -29.41
N GLY A 186 -12.31 7.03 -28.18
CA GLY A 186 -13.59 7.44 -27.60
C GLY A 186 -14.40 6.36 -26.87
N GLN A 187 -13.87 5.15 -26.67
CA GLN A 187 -14.53 4.08 -25.89
C GLN A 187 -13.63 3.51 -24.81
N ILE A 188 -14.28 2.91 -23.77
CA ILE A 188 -13.60 2.27 -22.64
C ILE A 188 -12.70 1.12 -23.13
N ILE A 189 -11.45 1.10 -22.68
CA ILE A 189 -10.48 0.03 -22.95
C ILE A 189 -11.01 -1.31 -22.39
N LYS A 190 -11.10 -2.34 -23.24
CA LYS A 190 -11.37 -3.71 -22.82
C LYS A 190 -10.05 -4.48 -22.81
N ILE A 191 -9.71 -5.06 -21.65
CA ILE A 191 -8.60 -6.00 -21.51
C ILE A 191 -9.22 -7.40 -21.43
N THR A 192 -8.77 -8.30 -22.28
CA THR A 192 -9.10 -9.73 -22.25
C THR A 192 -7.83 -10.50 -21.91
N THR A 193 -7.88 -11.23 -20.81
CA THR A 193 -6.83 -12.18 -20.37
C THR A 193 -7.05 -13.53 -20.99
#